data_75c77dfa9030c4cef60861cbe6815e32
#
_entry.id   75c77dfa9030c4cef60861cbe6815e32
#
_cell.length_a   1.000
_cell.length_b   1.000
_cell.length_c   1.000
_cell.angle_alpha   90.00
_cell.angle_beta   90.00
_cell.angle_gamma   90.00
#
_symmetry.space_group_name_H-M   'P 1'
#
loop_
_entity.id
_entity.type
_entity.pdbx_description
1 polymer ?
#
loop_
_entity_poly.entity_id
_entity_poly.type
_entity_poly.pdbx_seq_one_letter_code
_entity_poly.pdbx_strand_id
1 'polypeptide(L)'
;MNLFSIITIMDSNVRRRSKMKKDRLVGFFDGVIAIIMTVLVLELPKIKGTTLAAVWENRVYYFAYITTFILFVIFWDTHHMIFDKVEKINSKIVKIQMLLLFLNTLFPYITLWVSENPYSYLVECVYIFFLLGENIIYSWLCNELVKADTNNIKLKKTVISLKRHKITTILQISSFVIGLFNPMFMLIIGFISLSIWYIPMPKIGENK
;
A
#
# COMPACT_ATOMS: atom_id res chain seq x y z
N MET A 1 30.02 -8.12 -38.46
CA MET A 1 29.42 -7.86 -37.15
C MET A 1 29.39 -9.18 -36.40
N ASN A 2 30.17 -9.31 -35.31
CA ASN A 2 30.32 -10.57 -34.61
C ASN A 2 29.05 -10.98 -33.85
N LEU A 3 28.76 -12.28 -33.76
CA LEU A 3 27.61 -12.87 -33.07
C LEU A 3 27.48 -12.29 -31.64
N PHE A 4 28.60 -12.07 -30.96
CA PHE A 4 28.70 -11.47 -29.64
C PHE A 4 28.13 -10.05 -29.60
N SER A 5 28.40 -9.21 -30.62
CA SER A 5 27.88 -7.85 -30.75
C SER A 5 26.36 -7.85 -30.93
N ILE A 6 25.83 -8.79 -31.69
CA ILE A 6 24.37 -8.93 -31.93
C ILE A 6 23.68 -9.34 -30.62
N ILE A 7 24.21 -10.29 -29.88
CA ILE A 7 23.66 -10.75 -28.60
C ILE A 7 23.66 -9.59 -27.58
N THR A 8 24.74 -8.82 -27.49
CA THR A 8 24.85 -7.67 -26.59
C THR A 8 23.83 -6.58 -26.94
N ILE A 9 23.63 -6.26 -28.23
CA ILE A 9 22.64 -5.29 -28.68
C ILE A 9 21.21 -5.78 -28.42
N MET A 10 20.93 -7.06 -28.64
CA MET A 10 19.61 -7.63 -28.33
C MET A 10 19.31 -7.59 -26.83
N ASP A 11 20.27 -7.94 -25.96
CA ASP A 11 20.10 -7.89 -24.51
C ASP A 11 19.88 -6.44 -24.02
N SER A 12 20.65 -5.47 -24.54
CA SER A 12 20.49 -4.06 -24.22
C SER A 12 19.10 -3.51 -24.64
N ASN A 13 18.59 -3.91 -25.81
CA ASN A 13 17.27 -3.52 -26.30
C ASN A 13 16.14 -4.15 -25.47
N VAL A 14 16.28 -5.40 -25.06
CA VAL A 14 15.33 -6.09 -24.19
C VAL A 14 15.28 -5.40 -22.80
N ARG A 15 16.42 -5.11 -22.22
CA ARG A 15 16.53 -4.38 -20.94
C ARG A 15 15.93 -2.97 -21.03
N ARG A 16 16.19 -2.24 -22.11
CA ARG A 16 15.65 -0.90 -22.35
C ARG A 16 14.12 -0.91 -22.46
N ARG A 17 13.54 -1.90 -23.19
CA ARG A 17 12.09 -2.07 -23.31
C ARG A 17 11.44 -2.46 -21.99
N SER A 18 12.08 -3.32 -21.19
CA SER A 18 11.60 -3.70 -19.87
C SER A 18 11.61 -2.50 -18.90
N LYS A 19 12.68 -1.70 -18.90
CA LYS A 19 12.80 -0.48 -18.11
C LYS A 19 11.72 0.53 -18.45
N MET A 20 11.48 0.81 -19.72
CA MET A 20 10.41 1.73 -20.13
C MET A 20 9.01 1.27 -19.70
N LYS A 21 8.74 -0.03 -19.71
CA LYS A 21 7.47 -0.57 -19.19
C LYS A 21 7.34 -0.37 -17.69
N LYS A 22 8.44 -0.57 -16.94
CA LYS A 22 8.48 -0.35 -15.48
C LYS A 22 8.20 1.11 -15.15
N ASP A 23 8.93 2.04 -15.76
CA ASP A 23 8.83 3.48 -15.47
C ASP A 23 7.41 4.01 -15.77
N ARG A 24 6.77 3.53 -16.83
CA ARG A 24 5.37 3.86 -17.13
C ARG A 24 4.39 3.29 -16.11
N LEU A 25 4.62 2.06 -15.64
CA LEU A 25 3.78 1.41 -14.65
C LEU A 25 3.87 2.13 -13.31
N VAL A 26 5.08 2.49 -12.88
CA VAL A 26 5.33 3.25 -11.64
C VAL A 26 4.73 4.65 -11.76
N GLY A 27 4.97 5.37 -12.86
CA GLY A 27 4.42 6.72 -13.04
C GLY A 27 2.88 6.74 -13.10
N PHE A 28 2.24 5.71 -13.69
CA PHE A 28 0.79 5.57 -13.64
C PHE A 28 0.29 5.32 -12.21
N PHE A 29 0.98 4.45 -11.47
CA PHE A 29 0.69 4.19 -10.07
C PHE A 29 0.78 5.48 -9.23
N ASP A 30 1.87 6.24 -9.35
CA ASP A 30 2.08 7.50 -8.63
C ASP A 30 0.98 8.51 -8.91
N GLY A 31 0.61 8.65 -10.19
CA GLY A 31 -0.47 9.55 -10.59
C GLY A 31 -1.82 9.17 -9.96
N VAL A 32 -2.16 7.88 -9.94
CA VAL A 32 -3.42 7.41 -9.34
C VAL A 32 -3.41 7.61 -7.82
N ILE A 33 -2.32 7.25 -7.13
CA ILE A 33 -2.21 7.43 -5.67
C ILE A 33 -2.30 8.91 -5.29
N ALA A 34 -1.64 9.81 -6.03
CA ALA A 34 -1.74 11.25 -5.79
C ALA A 34 -3.18 11.75 -5.91
N ILE A 35 -3.93 11.29 -6.92
CA ILE A 35 -5.35 11.64 -7.08
C ILE A 35 -6.18 11.09 -5.91
N ILE A 36 -5.99 9.83 -5.51
CA ILE A 36 -6.72 9.24 -4.38
C ILE A 36 -6.48 10.04 -3.10
N MET A 37 -5.24 10.44 -2.81
CA MET A 37 -4.91 11.24 -1.63
C MET A 37 -5.59 12.61 -1.64
N THR A 38 -5.75 13.23 -2.81
CA THR A 38 -6.46 14.50 -2.93
C THR A 38 -7.98 14.33 -2.84
N VAL A 39 -8.54 13.27 -3.39
CA VAL A 39 -9.97 12.93 -3.24
C VAL A 39 -10.29 12.67 -1.77
N LEU A 40 -9.41 11.97 -1.06
CA LEU A 40 -9.61 11.63 0.36
C LEU A 40 -9.84 12.87 1.25
N VAL A 41 -9.14 13.99 1.00
CA VAL A 41 -9.35 15.23 1.76
C VAL A 41 -10.66 15.92 1.37
N LEU A 42 -11.14 15.74 0.15
CA LEU A 42 -12.41 16.32 -0.30
C LEU A 42 -13.63 15.65 0.33
N GLU A 43 -13.49 14.41 0.81
CA GLU A 43 -14.53 13.68 1.54
C GLU A 43 -14.69 14.15 3.01
N LEU A 44 -13.80 15.02 3.51
CA LEU A 44 -13.96 15.56 4.86
C LEU A 44 -15.20 16.48 4.95
N PRO A 45 -16.00 16.33 6.00
CA PRO A 45 -17.19 17.15 6.17
C PRO A 45 -16.83 18.62 6.39
N LYS A 46 -17.65 19.51 5.85
CA LYS A 46 -17.51 20.95 6.08
C LYS A 46 -17.78 21.27 7.55
N ILE A 47 -16.87 22.00 8.19
CA ILE A 47 -17.03 22.44 9.57
C ILE A 47 -18.20 23.44 9.62
N LYS A 48 -19.16 23.18 10.52
CA LYS A 48 -20.30 24.08 10.77
C LYS A 48 -19.99 24.96 11.99
N GLY A 49 -19.46 26.13 11.73
CA GLY A 49 -19.11 27.09 12.79
C GLY A 49 -17.62 27.47 12.80
N THR A 50 -17.24 28.35 13.75
CA THR A 50 -15.88 28.92 13.85
C THR A 50 -15.20 28.60 15.19
N THR A 51 -15.76 27.66 15.96
CA THR A 51 -15.27 27.28 17.29
C THR A 51 -14.45 26.01 17.26
N LEU A 52 -13.53 25.85 18.22
CA LEU A 52 -12.76 24.58 18.36
C LEU A 52 -13.69 23.39 18.67
N ALA A 53 -14.83 23.61 19.30
CA ALA A 53 -15.83 22.58 19.53
C ALA A 53 -16.39 22.03 18.20
N ALA A 54 -16.70 22.91 17.23
CA ALA A 54 -17.18 22.52 15.92
C ALA A 54 -16.11 21.70 15.13
N VAL A 55 -14.83 22.00 15.34
CA VAL A 55 -13.72 21.17 14.79
C VAL A 55 -13.72 19.80 15.48
N TRP A 56 -13.84 19.75 16.80
CA TRP A 56 -13.79 18.52 17.58
C TRP A 56 -14.94 17.55 17.30
N GLU A 57 -16.10 18.06 16.89
CA GLU A 57 -17.25 17.24 16.48
C GLU A 57 -16.87 16.29 15.32
N ASN A 58 -15.96 16.72 14.45
CA ASN A 58 -15.50 15.94 13.29
C ASN A 58 -14.25 15.08 13.57
N ARG A 59 -13.85 14.87 14.83
CA ARG A 59 -12.60 14.15 15.19
C ARG A 59 -12.47 12.74 14.61
N VAL A 60 -13.58 12.02 14.45
CA VAL A 60 -13.56 10.66 13.88
C VAL A 60 -13.23 10.71 12.39
N TYR A 61 -13.79 11.67 11.65
CA TYR A 61 -13.45 11.88 10.24
C TYR A 61 -11.97 12.21 10.06
N TYR A 62 -11.41 13.09 10.91
CA TYR A 62 -9.99 13.40 10.86
C TYR A 62 -9.12 12.20 11.20
N PHE A 63 -9.52 11.40 12.17
CA PHE A 63 -8.78 10.20 12.56
C PHE A 63 -8.79 9.15 11.44
N ALA A 64 -9.93 8.85 10.83
CA ALA A 64 -10.04 7.94 9.70
C ALA A 64 -9.27 8.45 8.47
N TYR A 65 -9.39 9.75 8.16
CA TYR A 65 -8.63 10.40 7.10
C TYR A 65 -7.12 10.25 7.31
N ILE A 66 -6.61 10.61 8.50
CA ILE A 66 -5.18 10.51 8.83
C ILE A 66 -4.71 9.06 8.72
N THR A 67 -5.50 8.09 9.21
CA THR A 67 -5.18 6.67 9.12
C THR A 67 -5.03 6.22 7.67
N THR A 68 -5.99 6.57 6.81
CA THR A 68 -5.96 6.19 5.39
C THR A 68 -4.89 6.96 4.63
N PHE A 69 -4.64 8.22 4.95
CA PHE A 69 -3.55 9.00 4.35
C PHE A 69 -2.18 8.38 4.66
N ILE A 70 -1.96 8.00 5.92
CA ILE A 70 -0.73 7.30 6.36
C ILE A 70 -0.57 5.95 5.65
N LEU A 71 -1.67 5.21 5.45
CA LEU A 71 -1.65 3.99 4.63
C LEU A 71 -1.06 4.26 3.25
N PHE A 72 -1.54 5.29 2.54
CA PHE A 72 -1.06 5.61 1.21
C PHE A 72 0.38 6.10 1.18
N VAL A 73 0.83 6.85 2.18
CA VAL A 73 2.24 7.26 2.31
C VAL A 73 3.15 6.04 2.46
N ILE A 74 2.81 5.11 3.38
CA ILE A 74 3.57 3.88 3.59
C ILE A 74 3.57 3.01 2.33
N PHE A 75 2.41 2.90 1.70
CA PHE A 75 2.24 2.11 0.50
C PHE A 75 3.08 2.65 -0.66
N TRP A 76 3.05 3.96 -0.88
CA TRP A 76 3.85 4.65 -1.89
C TRP A 76 5.35 4.46 -1.65
N ASP A 77 5.84 4.72 -0.43
CA ASP A 77 7.25 4.56 -0.07
C ASP A 77 7.73 3.11 -0.25
N THR A 78 6.95 2.14 0.25
CA THR A 78 7.25 0.71 0.12
C THR A 78 7.26 0.28 -1.34
N HIS A 79 6.31 0.76 -2.14
CA HIS A 79 6.23 0.46 -3.56
C HIS A 79 7.47 1.00 -4.31
N HIS A 80 7.85 2.24 -4.06
CA HIS A 80 9.07 2.84 -4.62
C HIS A 80 10.32 2.04 -4.24
N MET A 81 10.50 1.75 -2.95
CA MET A 81 11.65 0.98 -2.47
C MET A 81 11.79 -0.40 -3.14
N ILE A 82 10.68 -1.09 -3.43
CA ILE A 82 10.69 -2.37 -4.13
C ILE A 82 10.95 -2.17 -5.62
N PHE A 83 10.20 -1.28 -6.28
CA PHE A 83 10.30 -1.09 -7.73
C PHE A 83 11.63 -0.52 -8.16
N ASP A 84 12.35 0.19 -7.32
CA ASP A 84 13.75 0.58 -7.57
C ASP A 84 14.67 -0.61 -7.84
N LYS A 85 14.39 -1.77 -7.22
CA LYS A 85 15.17 -3.00 -7.36
C LYS A 85 14.66 -3.91 -8.47
N VAL A 86 13.46 -3.63 -9.03
CA VAL A 86 12.85 -4.45 -10.08
C VAL A 86 13.52 -4.18 -11.43
N GLU A 87 13.98 -5.23 -12.10
CA GLU A 87 14.54 -5.17 -13.44
C GLU A 87 13.62 -5.76 -14.51
N LYS A 88 12.79 -6.74 -14.14
CA LYS A 88 11.91 -7.47 -15.07
C LYS A 88 10.45 -7.36 -14.66
N ILE A 89 9.61 -7.02 -15.62
CA ILE A 89 8.15 -6.97 -15.47
C ILE A 89 7.49 -7.83 -16.54
N ASN A 90 6.51 -8.63 -16.12
CA ASN A 90 5.66 -9.42 -16.99
C ASN A 90 4.19 -8.97 -16.93
N SER A 91 3.36 -9.51 -17.82
CA SER A 91 1.94 -9.15 -17.90
C SER A 91 1.15 -9.50 -16.63
N LYS A 92 1.58 -10.52 -15.87
CA LYS A 92 0.93 -10.90 -14.61
C LYS A 92 1.15 -9.84 -13.53
N ILE A 93 2.38 -9.32 -13.41
CA ILE A 93 2.72 -8.22 -12.50
C ILE A 93 1.86 -6.99 -12.82
N VAL A 94 1.72 -6.63 -14.10
CA VAL A 94 0.87 -5.50 -14.51
C VAL A 94 -0.58 -5.72 -14.09
N LYS A 95 -1.14 -6.92 -14.29
CA LYS A 95 -2.52 -7.22 -13.89
C LYS A 95 -2.74 -7.13 -12.38
N ILE A 96 -1.79 -7.64 -11.57
CA ILE A 96 -1.86 -7.55 -10.10
C ILE A 96 -1.77 -6.08 -9.66
N GLN A 97 -0.90 -5.29 -10.30
CA GLN A 97 -0.79 -3.85 -10.04
C GLN A 97 -2.09 -3.11 -10.35
N MET A 98 -2.77 -3.43 -11.46
CA MET A 98 -4.06 -2.82 -11.79
C MET A 98 -5.16 -3.23 -10.79
N LEU A 99 -5.17 -4.49 -10.33
CA LEU A 99 -6.09 -4.94 -9.28
C LEU A 99 -5.87 -4.17 -7.98
N LEU A 100 -4.59 -3.97 -7.61
CA LEU A 100 -4.20 -3.20 -6.43
C LEU A 100 -4.66 -1.74 -6.52
N LEU A 101 -4.42 -1.09 -7.67
CA LEU A 101 -4.90 0.26 -7.92
C LEU A 101 -6.42 0.36 -7.86
N PHE A 102 -7.14 -0.60 -8.45
CA PHE A 102 -8.60 -0.64 -8.37
C PHE A 102 -9.08 -0.68 -6.91
N LEU A 103 -8.49 -1.55 -6.07
CA LEU A 103 -8.80 -1.61 -4.65
C LEU A 103 -8.55 -0.26 -3.95
N ASN A 104 -7.42 0.37 -4.27
CA ASN A 104 -7.03 1.65 -3.70
C ASN A 104 -8.00 2.79 -4.04
N THR A 105 -8.60 2.78 -5.23
CA THR A 105 -9.58 3.82 -5.61
C THR A 105 -10.86 3.81 -4.77
N LEU A 106 -11.15 2.71 -4.05
CA LEU A 106 -12.33 2.59 -3.19
C LEU A 106 -12.10 3.13 -1.77
N PHE A 107 -10.85 3.33 -1.36
CA PHE A 107 -10.55 3.78 0.00
C PHE A 107 -11.17 5.13 0.39
N PRO A 108 -11.22 6.17 -0.44
CA PRO A 108 -11.89 7.41 -0.06
C PRO A 108 -13.34 7.19 0.36
N TYR A 109 -14.10 6.44 -0.43
CA TYR A 109 -15.49 6.10 -0.13
C TYR A 109 -15.63 5.30 1.18
N ILE A 110 -14.79 4.28 1.37
CA ILE A 110 -14.84 3.42 2.56
C ILE A 110 -14.40 4.20 3.81
N THR A 111 -13.43 5.10 3.67
CA THR A 111 -12.98 5.97 4.76
C THR A 111 -14.08 6.92 5.20
N LEU A 112 -14.82 7.50 4.26
CA LEU A 112 -15.99 8.31 4.57
C LEU A 112 -17.04 7.47 5.30
N TRP A 113 -17.39 6.30 4.77
CA TRP A 113 -18.41 5.43 5.33
C TRP A 113 -18.09 4.99 6.77
N VAL A 114 -16.85 4.62 7.08
CA VAL A 114 -16.44 4.27 8.45
C VAL A 114 -16.47 5.50 9.37
N SER A 115 -16.14 6.66 8.85
CA SER A 115 -16.18 7.91 9.62
C SER A 115 -17.60 8.32 10.05
N GLU A 116 -18.58 8.06 9.19
CA GLU A 116 -20.00 8.31 9.44
C GLU A 116 -20.62 7.28 10.40
N ASN A 117 -20.05 6.08 10.46
CA ASN A 117 -20.60 4.95 11.19
C ASN A 117 -19.58 4.24 12.11
N PRO A 118 -18.85 4.97 12.97
CA PRO A 118 -17.69 4.44 13.72
C PRO A 118 -18.04 3.36 14.76
N TYR A 119 -19.33 3.20 15.07
CA TYR A 119 -19.83 2.17 15.99
C TYR A 119 -20.54 1.03 15.28
N SER A 120 -20.55 1.03 13.95
CA SER A 120 -21.12 -0.08 13.16
C SER A 120 -20.07 -1.16 12.92
N TYR A 121 -20.24 -2.31 13.55
CA TYR A 121 -19.34 -3.45 13.39
C TYR A 121 -19.18 -3.87 11.93
N LEU A 122 -20.29 -3.89 11.15
CA LEU A 122 -20.24 -4.24 9.73
C LEU A 122 -19.35 -3.28 8.94
N VAL A 123 -19.49 -1.98 9.18
CA VAL A 123 -18.75 -0.95 8.44
C VAL A 123 -17.25 -1.01 8.77
N GLU A 124 -16.92 -1.17 10.03
CA GLU A 124 -15.55 -1.37 10.48
C GLU A 124 -14.94 -2.68 9.92
N CYS A 125 -15.72 -3.78 9.88
CA CYS A 125 -15.29 -5.03 9.24
C CYS A 125 -14.95 -4.83 7.76
N VAL A 126 -15.75 -4.05 7.02
CA VAL A 126 -15.48 -3.74 5.62
C VAL A 126 -14.17 -2.96 5.50
N TYR A 127 -13.94 -1.94 6.32
CA TYR A 127 -12.69 -1.18 6.31
C TYR A 127 -11.46 -2.08 6.54
N ILE A 128 -11.50 -2.92 7.58
CA ILE A 128 -10.40 -3.86 7.87
C ILE A 128 -10.24 -4.90 6.76
N PHE A 129 -11.34 -5.36 6.15
CA PHE A 129 -11.29 -6.27 5.01
C PHE A 129 -10.53 -5.66 3.83
N PHE A 130 -10.71 -4.35 3.56
CA PHE A 130 -9.96 -3.66 2.52
C PHE A 130 -8.47 -3.51 2.89
N LEU A 131 -8.13 -3.20 4.15
CA LEU A 131 -6.73 -3.19 4.62
C LEU A 131 -6.06 -4.57 4.48
N LEU A 132 -6.78 -5.64 4.79
CA LEU A 132 -6.30 -7.01 4.58
C LEU A 132 -6.13 -7.34 3.10
N GLY A 133 -7.09 -6.96 2.26
CA GLY A 133 -7.04 -7.14 0.81
C GLY A 133 -5.82 -6.45 0.20
N GLU A 134 -5.57 -5.22 0.60
CA GLU A 134 -4.37 -4.45 0.23
C GLU A 134 -3.09 -5.24 0.58
N ASN A 135 -2.98 -5.69 1.81
CA ASN A 135 -1.82 -6.42 2.32
C ASN A 135 -1.60 -7.76 1.59
N ILE A 136 -2.67 -8.51 1.33
CA ILE A 136 -2.61 -9.80 0.62
C ILE A 136 -2.21 -9.60 -0.84
N ILE A 137 -2.85 -8.68 -1.56
CA ILE A 137 -2.58 -8.44 -2.98
C ILE A 137 -1.16 -7.88 -3.15
N TYR A 138 -0.72 -6.99 -2.25
CA TYR A 138 0.63 -6.47 -2.28
C TYR A 138 1.68 -7.55 -2.02
N SER A 139 1.43 -8.46 -1.07
CA SER A 139 2.28 -9.61 -0.83
C SER A 139 2.34 -10.54 -2.04
N TRP A 140 1.21 -10.72 -2.75
CA TRP A 140 1.17 -11.46 -4.02
C TRP A 140 2.01 -10.77 -5.09
N LEU A 141 1.89 -9.44 -5.24
CA LEU A 141 2.71 -8.65 -6.16
C LEU A 141 4.21 -8.87 -5.88
N CYS A 142 4.64 -8.74 -4.63
CA CYS A 142 6.02 -8.94 -4.21
C CYS A 142 6.54 -10.35 -4.57
N ASN A 143 5.74 -11.38 -4.34
CA ASN A 143 6.09 -12.76 -4.69
C ASN A 143 6.25 -12.95 -6.20
N GLU A 144 5.38 -12.35 -7.02
CA GLU A 144 5.48 -12.45 -8.49
C GLU A 144 6.67 -11.63 -9.03
N LEU A 145 7.02 -10.51 -8.41
CA LEU A 145 8.24 -9.76 -8.73
C LEU A 145 9.49 -10.60 -8.50
N VAL A 146 9.60 -11.28 -7.36
CA VAL A 146 10.72 -12.18 -7.04
C VAL A 146 10.78 -13.37 -7.99
N LYS A 147 9.64 -13.95 -8.39
CA LYS A 147 9.57 -15.05 -9.37
C LYS A 147 9.99 -14.61 -10.77
N ALA A 148 9.66 -13.38 -11.18
CA ALA A 148 10.02 -12.85 -12.48
C ALA A 148 11.53 -12.58 -12.61
N ASP A 149 12.23 -12.36 -11.49
CA ASP A 149 13.66 -12.05 -11.45
C ASP A 149 14.37 -12.84 -10.33
N THR A 150 14.46 -14.15 -10.52
CA THR A 150 14.98 -15.09 -9.51
C THR A 150 16.44 -14.86 -9.14
N ASN A 151 17.23 -14.24 -10.01
CA ASN A 151 18.65 -13.97 -9.79
C ASN A 151 18.90 -12.62 -9.08
N ASN A 152 17.88 -11.81 -8.88
CA ASN A 152 17.99 -10.50 -8.24
C ASN A 152 18.01 -10.64 -6.71
N ILE A 153 19.22 -10.80 -6.17
CA ILE A 153 19.44 -10.95 -4.71
C ILE A 153 18.98 -9.70 -3.93
N LYS A 154 19.16 -8.50 -4.53
CA LYS A 154 18.76 -7.23 -3.88
C LYS A 154 17.24 -7.17 -3.71
N LEU A 155 16.49 -7.48 -4.75
CA LEU A 155 15.02 -7.54 -4.70
C LEU A 155 14.54 -8.57 -3.67
N LYS A 156 15.10 -9.80 -3.68
CA LYS A 156 14.77 -10.84 -2.68
C LYS A 156 15.00 -10.36 -1.25
N LYS A 157 16.17 -9.76 -0.97
CA LYS A 157 16.47 -9.24 0.38
C LYS A 157 15.49 -8.15 0.79
N THR A 158 15.14 -7.23 -0.12
CA THR A 158 14.17 -6.16 0.14
C THR A 158 12.79 -6.74 0.47
N VAL A 159 12.28 -7.67 -0.32
CA VAL A 159 10.98 -8.31 -0.07
C VAL A 159 10.97 -9.11 1.23
N ILE A 160 12.04 -9.86 1.54
CA ILE A 160 12.17 -10.61 2.80
C ILE A 160 12.22 -9.66 4.01
N SER A 161 12.83 -8.48 3.88
CA SER A 161 12.88 -7.50 4.97
C SER A 161 11.49 -6.96 5.35
N LEU A 162 10.50 -7.09 4.47
CA LEU A 162 9.11 -6.68 4.71
C LEU A 162 8.31 -7.70 5.54
N LYS A 163 8.94 -8.45 6.45
CA LYS A 163 8.26 -9.42 7.36
C LYS A 163 7.15 -8.82 8.20
N ARG A 164 7.05 -7.49 8.26
CA ARG A 164 5.99 -6.73 8.94
C ARG A 164 4.59 -7.09 8.45
N HIS A 165 4.43 -7.50 7.18
CA HIS A 165 3.15 -7.97 6.66
C HIS A 165 2.48 -9.02 7.55
N LYS A 166 3.25 -9.96 8.13
CA LYS A 166 2.70 -10.98 9.02
C LYS A 166 2.13 -10.37 10.30
N ILE A 167 2.87 -9.43 10.91
CA ILE A 167 2.45 -8.78 12.17
C ILE A 167 1.21 -7.92 11.90
N THR A 168 1.21 -7.11 10.84
CA THR A 168 0.06 -6.27 10.48
C THR A 168 -1.16 -7.12 10.15
N THR A 169 -0.99 -8.25 9.42
CA THR A 169 -2.08 -9.19 9.13
C THR A 169 -2.66 -9.78 10.41
N ILE A 170 -1.82 -10.21 11.38
CA ILE A 170 -2.29 -10.76 12.66
C ILE A 170 -3.09 -9.69 13.43
N LEU A 171 -2.59 -8.46 13.50
CA LEU A 171 -3.29 -7.37 14.17
C LEU A 171 -4.64 -7.07 13.50
N GLN A 172 -4.68 -7.01 12.17
CA GLN A 172 -5.90 -6.78 11.42
C GLN A 172 -6.91 -7.93 11.61
N ILE A 173 -6.47 -9.18 11.64
CA ILE A 173 -7.36 -10.33 11.93
C ILE A 173 -7.85 -10.28 13.37
N SER A 174 -6.99 -9.97 14.36
CA SER A 174 -7.39 -9.88 15.76
C SER A 174 -8.40 -8.75 16.00
N SER A 175 -8.40 -7.71 15.18
CA SER A 175 -9.32 -6.59 15.30
C SER A 175 -10.79 -7.00 15.12
N PHE A 176 -11.09 -8.05 14.33
CA PHE A 176 -12.45 -8.57 14.20
C PHE A 176 -13.01 -9.10 15.54
N VAL A 177 -12.17 -9.73 16.36
CA VAL A 177 -12.58 -10.21 17.70
C VAL A 177 -12.73 -9.03 18.66
N ILE A 178 -11.79 -8.10 18.65
CA ILE A 178 -11.81 -6.92 19.53
C ILE A 178 -12.98 -6.00 19.18
N GLY A 179 -13.30 -5.88 17.91
CA GLY A 179 -14.45 -5.10 17.39
C GLY A 179 -15.81 -5.58 17.89
N LEU A 180 -15.94 -6.84 18.36
CA LEU A 180 -17.17 -7.32 18.99
C LEU A 180 -17.47 -6.60 20.30
N PHE A 181 -16.47 -6.09 21.03
CA PHE A 181 -16.65 -5.30 22.24
C PHE A 181 -16.95 -3.84 21.94
N ASN A 182 -16.22 -3.25 21.00
CA ASN A 182 -16.47 -1.90 20.48
C ASN A 182 -15.89 -1.77 19.07
N PRO A 183 -16.72 -1.55 18.05
CA PRO A 183 -16.30 -1.47 16.66
C PRO A 183 -15.20 -0.43 16.41
N MET A 184 -15.24 0.72 17.05
CA MET A 184 -14.24 1.79 16.91
C MET A 184 -12.80 1.33 17.21
N PHE A 185 -12.62 0.28 18.00
CA PHE A 185 -11.29 -0.30 18.24
C PHE A 185 -10.68 -0.91 16.99
N MET A 186 -11.49 -1.31 16.01
CA MET A 186 -10.99 -1.84 14.74
C MET A 186 -10.24 -0.76 13.96
N LEU A 187 -10.78 0.45 13.86
CA LEU A 187 -10.10 1.59 13.24
C LEU A 187 -8.80 1.95 13.97
N ILE A 188 -8.82 1.93 15.31
CA ILE A 188 -7.62 2.20 16.14
C ILE A 188 -6.55 1.13 15.90
N ILE A 189 -6.92 -0.14 15.85
CA ILE A 189 -5.99 -1.24 15.56
C ILE A 189 -5.47 -1.14 14.12
N GLY A 190 -6.31 -0.72 13.17
CA GLY A 190 -5.90 -0.39 11.81
C GLY A 190 -4.77 0.65 11.81
N PHE A 191 -4.94 1.76 12.51
CA PHE A 191 -3.91 2.79 12.68
C PHE A 191 -2.63 2.26 13.34
N ILE A 192 -2.74 1.49 14.42
CA ILE A 192 -1.59 0.87 15.10
C ILE A 192 -0.85 -0.07 14.16
N SER A 193 -1.58 -0.88 13.38
CA SER A 193 -0.98 -1.82 12.43
C SER A 193 -0.16 -1.11 11.34
N LEU A 194 -0.61 0.07 10.89
CA LEU A 194 0.12 0.91 9.94
C LEU A 194 1.34 1.56 10.57
N SER A 195 1.21 2.02 11.83
CA SER A 195 2.32 2.68 12.54
C SER A 195 3.56 1.79 12.70
N ILE A 196 3.39 0.46 12.71
CA ILE A 196 4.51 -0.51 12.73
C ILE A 196 5.45 -0.33 11.52
N TRP A 197 4.96 0.19 10.39
CA TRP A 197 5.77 0.39 9.20
C TRP A 197 6.77 1.55 9.33
N TYR A 198 6.55 2.48 10.25
CA TYR A 198 7.50 3.56 10.54
C TYR A 198 8.66 3.15 11.47
N ILE A 199 8.56 1.98 12.13
CA ILE A 199 9.66 1.52 13.00
C ILE A 199 10.84 1.11 12.11
N PRO A 200 12.04 1.73 12.23
CA PRO A 200 13.19 1.36 11.42
C PRO A 200 13.56 -0.11 11.67
N MET A 201 13.73 -0.89 10.58
CA MET A 201 14.24 -2.25 10.72
C MET A 201 15.74 -2.23 10.95
N PRO A 202 16.27 -3.12 11.81
CA PRO A 202 17.72 -3.32 11.86
C PRO A 202 18.19 -3.74 10.46
N LYS A 203 19.20 -3.03 9.94
CA LYS A 203 19.82 -3.33 8.64
C LYS A 203 20.37 -4.76 8.68
N ILE A 204 19.69 -5.70 8.01
CA ILE A 204 20.18 -7.07 7.91
C ILE A 204 21.33 -7.06 6.92
N GLY A 205 22.56 -7.08 7.45
CA GLY A 205 23.76 -7.41 6.69
C GLY A 205 24.48 -6.28 5.97
N GLU A 206 24.78 -5.17 6.65
CA GLU A 206 25.99 -4.37 6.36
C GLU A 206 27.13 -4.82 7.28
N ASN A 207 27.36 -6.12 7.42
CA ASN A 207 28.62 -6.61 7.91
C ASN A 207 29.47 -7.03 6.70
N LYS A 208 30.45 -6.18 6.41
CA LYS A 208 31.68 -6.27 5.61
C LYS A 208 31.83 -7.43 4.61
#